data_dba2800485058ccd464acd767a49fbad
#
_entry.id   dba2800485058ccd464acd767a49fbad
#
_cell.length_a   1.000
_cell.length_b   1.000
_cell.length_c   1.000
_cell.angle_alpha   90.00
_cell.angle_beta   90.00
_cell.angle_gamma   90.00
#
_symmetry.space_group_name_H-M   'P 1'
#
loop_
_entity.id
_entity.type
_entity.pdbx_description
1 polymer ?
#
loop_
_entity_poly.entity_id
_entity_poly.type
_entity_poly.pdbx_seq_one_letter_code
_entity_poly.pdbx_strand_id
1 'polypeptide(L)'
;MPKEFESYAGPGDVLAVVKPRPSESHKGDFGRLLVIGGSEVFSGAPAFVAQAALRAGADLAYLAAPEKTAVAISSLSPDLITIKLAGSHLNLSNVSELKEHVETCNAVVLGPGLGLHDETSEAVSAIVDIVERAGKPLLLDADGLKAFAGFKRKLKVPLILTPHAGEYAILTGRKLPEALSQKVTEVRKTAAKLNAVILLKGHVDLISDGDRLKLNFTGNPGMTVGGTGDVLSGIVGAFLAQKVDPFEAAVAGAFVNGAAGDFVFQEIGPHMVASDLINWIPHVLNNPMD
;
A
#
# COMPACT_ATOMS: atom_id res chain seq x y z
N MET A 1 -0.40 -4.18 30.85
CA MET A 1 0.15 -3.65 29.59
C MET A 1 1.28 -2.70 29.93
N PRO A 2 2.44 -2.77 29.24
CA PRO A 2 3.52 -1.85 29.51
C PRO A 2 3.08 -0.42 29.18
N LYS A 3 3.37 0.54 30.07
CA LYS A 3 3.07 1.97 29.89
C LYS A 3 3.82 2.66 28.75
N GLU A 4 4.59 1.90 27.94
CA GLU A 4 5.40 2.41 26.82
C GLU A 4 4.64 2.55 25.49
N PHE A 5 3.38 2.06 25.41
CA PHE A 5 2.60 2.07 24.17
C PHE A 5 1.25 2.76 24.44
N GLU A 6 1.25 4.09 24.39
CA GLU A 6 0.06 4.90 24.70
C GLU A 6 -0.89 5.07 23.50
N SER A 7 -0.58 4.55 22.31
CA SER A 7 -1.36 4.83 21.12
C SER A 7 -1.57 3.59 20.24
N TYR A 8 -2.83 3.23 20.05
CA TYR A 8 -3.27 2.10 19.23
C TYR A 8 -4.10 2.62 18.05
N ALA A 9 -4.01 1.91 16.92
CA ALA A 9 -4.94 2.13 15.81
C ALA A 9 -6.35 1.72 16.26
N GLY A 10 -7.34 2.50 15.88
CA GLY A 10 -8.72 2.28 16.28
C GLY A 10 -9.72 2.99 15.38
N PRO A 11 -11.02 2.83 15.66
CA PRO A 11 -12.10 3.45 14.89
C PRO A 11 -11.95 4.95 14.71
N GLY A 12 -11.42 5.65 15.73
CA GLY A 12 -11.19 7.09 15.68
C GLY A 12 -10.22 7.52 14.58
N ASP A 13 -9.24 6.67 14.24
CA ASP A 13 -8.31 6.94 13.15
C ASP A 13 -9.00 6.85 11.79
N VAL A 14 -9.94 5.93 11.63
CA VAL A 14 -10.77 5.82 10.41
C VAL A 14 -11.65 7.04 10.27
N LEU A 15 -12.37 7.44 11.34
CA LEU A 15 -13.23 8.62 11.35
C LEU A 15 -12.45 9.91 11.04
N ALA A 16 -11.19 10.00 11.43
CA ALA A 16 -10.33 11.16 11.15
C ALA A 16 -9.95 11.29 9.67
N VAL A 17 -9.86 10.19 8.92
CA VAL A 17 -9.41 10.19 7.52
C VAL A 17 -10.55 10.08 6.51
N VAL A 18 -11.65 9.42 6.87
CA VAL A 18 -12.81 9.28 5.98
C VAL A 18 -13.54 10.61 5.85
N LYS A 19 -13.60 11.12 4.63
CA LYS A 19 -14.25 12.40 4.33
C LYS A 19 -15.64 12.15 3.73
N PRO A 20 -16.67 12.90 4.17
CA PRO A 20 -17.96 12.86 3.51
C PRO A 20 -17.83 13.34 2.07
N ARG A 21 -18.66 12.80 1.15
CA ARG A 21 -18.74 13.28 -0.23
C ARG A 21 -19.84 14.33 -0.35
N PRO A 22 -19.52 15.61 -0.55
CA PRO A 22 -20.51 16.66 -0.83
C PRO A 22 -21.32 16.34 -2.08
N SER A 23 -22.55 16.86 -2.15
CA SER A 23 -23.44 16.67 -3.30
C SER A 23 -22.87 17.20 -4.63
N GLU A 24 -22.03 18.22 -4.56
CA GLU A 24 -21.39 18.88 -5.70
C GLU A 24 -20.04 18.25 -6.10
N SER A 25 -19.69 17.09 -5.52
CA SER A 25 -18.41 16.43 -5.81
C SER A 25 -18.32 15.96 -7.27
N HIS A 26 -17.13 16.12 -7.86
CA HIS A 26 -16.82 15.73 -9.22
C HIS A 26 -15.79 14.59 -9.25
N LYS A 27 -15.74 13.86 -10.37
CA LYS A 27 -14.76 12.80 -10.59
C LYS A 27 -13.32 13.33 -10.49
N GLY A 28 -12.56 12.78 -9.56
CA GLY A 28 -11.18 13.14 -9.27
C GLY A 28 -10.98 13.91 -7.97
N ASP A 29 -12.04 14.37 -7.31
CA ASP A 29 -11.97 15.13 -6.04
C ASP A 29 -11.45 14.24 -4.90
N PHE A 30 -11.81 12.94 -4.92
CA PHE A 30 -11.36 11.94 -3.94
C PHE A 30 -10.15 11.12 -4.41
N GLY A 31 -9.44 11.64 -5.39
CA GLY A 31 -8.12 11.18 -5.77
C GLY A 31 -8.09 10.18 -6.93
N ARG A 32 -6.93 10.22 -7.59
CA ARG A 32 -6.55 9.32 -8.69
C ARG A 32 -5.31 8.57 -8.24
N LEU A 33 -5.42 7.27 -8.04
CA LEU A 33 -4.30 6.41 -7.69
C LEU A 33 -3.68 5.81 -8.94
N LEU A 34 -2.36 5.85 -9.04
CA LEU A 34 -1.60 5.08 -10.03
C LEU A 34 -0.96 3.87 -9.32
N VAL A 35 -1.32 2.68 -9.76
CA VAL A 35 -0.73 1.42 -9.33
C VAL A 35 0.22 0.94 -10.43
N ILE A 36 1.49 0.72 -10.09
CA ILE A 36 2.50 0.19 -11.01
C ILE A 36 2.94 -1.16 -10.45
N GLY A 37 2.56 -2.24 -11.13
CA GLY A 37 2.77 -3.59 -10.63
C GLY A 37 2.47 -4.65 -11.67
N GLY A 38 2.60 -5.91 -11.24
CA GLY A 38 2.35 -7.05 -12.09
C GLY A 38 3.52 -7.43 -12.99
N SER A 39 3.54 -8.69 -13.34
CA SER A 39 4.48 -9.32 -14.26
C SER A 39 3.77 -10.47 -14.96
N GLU A 40 4.45 -11.17 -15.86
CA GLU A 40 3.87 -12.33 -16.54
C GLU A 40 3.35 -13.40 -15.54
N VAL A 41 3.98 -13.51 -14.35
CA VAL A 41 3.61 -14.48 -13.32
C VAL A 41 2.55 -13.94 -12.37
N PHE A 42 2.61 -12.65 -12.02
CA PHE A 42 1.80 -12.06 -10.94
C PHE A 42 0.81 -11.02 -11.49
N SER A 43 -0.40 -11.44 -11.79
CA SER A 43 -1.49 -10.55 -12.23
C SER A 43 -2.42 -10.13 -11.07
N GLY A 44 -2.58 -10.98 -10.07
CA GLY A 44 -3.52 -10.76 -8.95
C GLY A 44 -3.12 -9.61 -8.03
N ALA A 45 -1.85 -9.50 -7.69
CA ALA A 45 -1.35 -8.51 -6.73
C ALA A 45 -1.74 -7.05 -7.09
N PRO A 46 -1.40 -6.51 -8.26
CA PRO A 46 -1.80 -5.14 -8.61
C PRO A 46 -3.32 -4.99 -8.81
N ALA A 47 -4.04 -6.06 -9.18
CA ALA A 47 -5.50 -6.03 -9.26
C ALA A 47 -6.14 -5.85 -7.88
N PHE A 48 -5.66 -6.55 -6.84
CA PHE A 48 -6.10 -6.37 -5.47
C PHE A 48 -5.85 -4.95 -4.97
N VAL A 49 -4.67 -4.38 -5.24
CA VAL A 49 -4.37 -2.96 -4.91
C VAL A 49 -5.40 -2.03 -5.52
N ALA A 50 -5.66 -2.13 -6.83
CA ALA A 50 -6.56 -1.23 -7.53
C ALA A 50 -8.02 -1.39 -7.07
N GLN A 51 -8.50 -2.63 -6.89
CA GLN A 51 -9.86 -2.89 -6.40
C GLN A 51 -10.05 -2.40 -4.96
N ALA A 52 -9.08 -2.67 -4.07
CA ALA A 52 -9.13 -2.19 -2.69
C ALA A 52 -9.12 -0.66 -2.63
N ALA A 53 -8.33 0.01 -3.48
CA ALA A 53 -8.31 1.47 -3.55
C ALA A 53 -9.66 2.07 -3.95
N LEU A 54 -10.35 1.49 -4.92
CA LEU A 54 -11.70 1.92 -5.32
C LEU A 54 -12.70 1.72 -4.17
N ARG A 55 -12.62 0.59 -3.46
CA ARG A 55 -13.47 0.32 -2.28
C ARG A 55 -13.13 1.21 -1.09
N ALA A 56 -11.88 1.68 -0.98
CA ALA A 56 -11.45 2.65 0.03
C ALA A 56 -11.74 4.12 -0.37
N GLY A 57 -12.45 4.33 -1.47
CA GLY A 57 -13.00 5.63 -1.83
C GLY A 57 -12.16 6.46 -2.80
N ALA A 58 -11.11 5.92 -3.43
CA ALA A 58 -10.49 6.57 -4.57
C ALA A 58 -11.47 6.69 -5.74
N ASP A 59 -11.51 7.82 -6.42
CA ASP A 59 -12.41 8.01 -7.57
C ASP A 59 -11.94 7.21 -8.79
N LEU A 60 -10.64 7.10 -8.98
CA LEU A 60 -10.02 6.40 -10.10
C LEU A 60 -8.79 5.63 -9.62
N ALA A 61 -8.65 4.40 -10.09
CA ALA A 61 -7.44 3.61 -9.97
C ALA A 61 -6.93 3.25 -11.37
N TYR A 62 -5.78 3.82 -11.74
CA TYR A 62 -5.05 3.45 -12.96
C TYR A 62 -4.04 2.37 -12.59
N LEU A 63 -4.01 1.31 -13.36
CA LEU A 63 -3.12 0.18 -13.13
C LEU A 63 -2.21 -0.03 -14.33
N ALA A 64 -0.92 0.21 -14.18
CA ALA A 64 0.09 -0.01 -15.19
C ALA A 64 0.77 -1.37 -14.96
N ALA A 65 0.69 -2.24 -15.97
CA ALA A 65 1.27 -3.58 -15.97
C ALA A 65 1.71 -3.98 -17.38
N PRO A 66 2.58 -5.00 -17.52
CA PRO A 66 2.90 -5.57 -18.83
C PRO A 66 1.63 -5.93 -19.62
N GLU A 67 1.64 -5.71 -20.94
CA GLU A 67 0.45 -5.72 -21.78
C GLU A 67 -0.45 -6.96 -21.57
N LYS A 68 0.13 -8.17 -21.62
CA LYS A 68 -0.63 -9.41 -21.43
C LYS A 68 -1.28 -9.48 -20.04
N THR A 69 -0.55 -9.03 -19.02
CA THR A 69 -1.02 -8.96 -17.63
C THR A 69 -2.11 -7.92 -17.49
N ALA A 70 -1.94 -6.72 -18.06
CA ALA A 70 -2.93 -5.65 -18.05
C ALA A 70 -4.24 -6.06 -18.73
N VAL A 71 -4.18 -6.78 -19.85
CA VAL A 71 -5.36 -7.34 -20.53
C VAL A 71 -6.07 -8.37 -19.67
N ALA A 72 -5.32 -9.27 -19.01
CA ALA A 72 -5.91 -10.24 -18.07
C ALA A 72 -6.59 -9.53 -16.90
N ILE A 73 -5.96 -8.52 -16.32
CA ILE A 73 -6.51 -7.73 -15.21
C ILE A 73 -7.78 -6.98 -15.63
N SER A 74 -7.80 -6.36 -16.82
CA SER A 74 -8.97 -5.62 -17.31
C SER A 74 -10.21 -6.49 -17.50
N SER A 75 -10.04 -7.80 -17.61
CA SER A 75 -11.17 -8.74 -17.69
C SER A 75 -11.81 -9.09 -16.33
N LEU A 76 -11.14 -8.73 -15.22
CA LEU A 76 -11.63 -9.04 -13.86
C LEU A 76 -12.73 -8.08 -13.41
N SER A 77 -12.69 -6.83 -13.83
CA SER A 77 -13.69 -5.83 -13.48
C SER A 77 -13.69 -4.66 -14.46
N PRO A 78 -14.89 -4.15 -14.88
CA PRO A 78 -15.01 -2.96 -15.70
C PRO A 78 -14.57 -1.67 -14.99
N ASP A 79 -14.40 -1.70 -13.66
CA ASP A 79 -13.96 -0.55 -12.86
C ASP A 79 -12.45 -0.31 -12.97
N LEU A 80 -11.69 -1.30 -13.45
CA LEU A 80 -10.22 -1.23 -13.54
C LEU A 80 -9.79 -0.59 -14.86
N ILE A 81 -9.08 0.54 -14.74
CA ILE A 81 -8.45 1.23 -15.90
C ILE A 81 -7.01 0.77 -16.02
N THR A 82 -6.70 -0.02 -17.05
CA THR A 82 -5.36 -0.60 -17.23
C THR A 82 -4.55 0.13 -18.29
N ILE A 83 -3.29 0.43 -17.95
CA ILE A 83 -2.23 0.95 -18.83
C ILE A 83 -1.38 -0.24 -19.25
N LYS A 84 -1.26 -0.44 -20.56
CA LYS A 84 -0.63 -1.61 -21.17
C LYS A 84 0.83 -1.29 -21.50
N LEU A 85 1.76 -1.73 -20.64
CA LEU A 85 3.18 -1.49 -20.83
C LEU A 85 3.80 -2.53 -21.77
N ALA A 86 4.68 -2.09 -22.65
CA ALA A 86 5.39 -3.00 -23.57
C ALA A 86 6.34 -3.94 -22.80
N GLY A 87 6.38 -5.21 -23.19
CA GLY A 87 7.24 -6.24 -22.59
C GLY A 87 6.49 -7.21 -21.69
N SER A 88 7.24 -8.15 -21.09
CA SER A 88 6.73 -9.18 -20.16
C SER A 88 6.90 -8.78 -18.67
N HIS A 89 7.69 -7.76 -18.40
CA HIS A 89 7.97 -7.20 -17.09
C HIS A 89 8.21 -5.69 -17.21
N LEU A 90 8.16 -4.98 -16.09
CA LEU A 90 8.49 -3.56 -16.03
C LEU A 90 9.96 -3.34 -16.41
N ASN A 91 10.23 -2.43 -17.34
CA ASN A 91 11.56 -2.14 -17.85
C ASN A 91 11.74 -0.64 -18.13
N LEU A 92 12.98 -0.22 -18.45
CA LEU A 92 13.32 1.20 -18.64
C LEU A 92 12.55 1.87 -19.79
N SER A 93 12.14 1.13 -20.82
CA SER A 93 11.39 1.72 -21.94
C SER A 93 9.98 2.19 -21.52
N ASN A 94 9.42 1.63 -20.43
CA ASN A 94 8.12 2.01 -19.91
C ASN A 94 8.15 3.33 -19.10
N VAL A 95 9.32 3.77 -18.65
CA VAL A 95 9.45 4.94 -17.76
C VAL A 95 8.94 6.23 -18.41
N SER A 96 9.20 6.41 -19.70
CA SER A 96 8.75 7.59 -20.46
C SER A 96 7.22 7.64 -20.59
N GLU A 97 6.57 6.50 -20.81
CA GLU A 97 5.12 6.38 -20.91
C GLU A 97 4.45 6.67 -19.56
N LEU A 98 5.02 6.17 -18.46
CA LEU A 98 4.50 6.37 -17.12
C LEU A 98 4.60 7.80 -16.61
N LYS A 99 5.46 8.65 -17.21
CA LYS A 99 5.70 10.02 -16.75
C LYS A 99 4.40 10.85 -16.71
N GLU A 100 3.62 10.84 -17.78
CA GLU A 100 2.34 11.61 -17.85
C GLU A 100 1.34 11.09 -16.81
N HIS A 101 1.26 9.77 -16.62
CA HIS A 101 0.38 9.17 -15.61
C HIS A 101 0.79 9.56 -14.19
N VAL A 102 2.10 9.62 -13.89
CA VAL A 102 2.62 10.10 -12.61
C VAL A 102 2.29 11.58 -12.39
N GLU A 103 2.43 12.43 -13.42
CA GLU A 103 2.13 13.85 -13.31
C GLU A 103 0.64 14.12 -13.04
N THR A 104 -0.24 13.30 -13.58
CA THR A 104 -1.71 13.48 -13.47
C THR A 104 -2.37 12.76 -12.30
N CYS A 105 -1.71 11.78 -11.67
CA CYS A 105 -2.22 11.11 -10.48
C CYS A 105 -2.02 11.93 -9.20
N ASN A 106 -2.66 11.49 -8.10
CA ASN A 106 -2.53 12.12 -6.79
C ASN A 106 -1.55 11.35 -5.87
N ALA A 107 -1.40 10.03 -6.07
CA ALA A 107 -0.45 9.19 -5.37
C ALA A 107 -0.08 7.98 -6.22
N VAL A 108 1.05 7.34 -5.89
CA VAL A 108 1.56 6.15 -6.60
C VAL A 108 1.75 5.01 -5.61
N VAL A 109 1.28 3.81 -5.98
CA VAL A 109 1.67 2.53 -5.35
C VAL A 109 2.53 1.78 -6.35
N LEU A 110 3.73 1.40 -5.93
CA LEU A 110 4.72 0.75 -6.79
C LEU A 110 5.26 -0.51 -6.11
N GLY A 111 5.20 -1.64 -6.81
CA GLY A 111 5.86 -2.85 -6.34
C GLY A 111 5.06 -4.15 -6.39
N PRO A 112 3.74 -4.17 -6.11
CA PRO A 112 2.97 -5.41 -6.05
C PRO A 112 3.10 -6.26 -7.31
N GLY A 113 3.71 -7.44 -7.17
CA GLY A 113 3.82 -8.42 -8.25
C GLY A 113 4.78 -8.07 -9.40
N LEU A 114 5.70 -7.13 -9.24
CA LEU A 114 6.66 -6.72 -10.29
C LEU A 114 7.63 -7.84 -10.68
N GLY A 115 7.96 -8.74 -9.75
CA GLY A 115 9.05 -9.69 -9.91
C GLY A 115 10.42 -9.06 -9.63
N LEU A 116 11.48 -9.87 -9.77
CA LEU A 116 12.85 -9.52 -9.38
C LEU A 116 13.81 -9.50 -10.58
N HIS A 117 13.31 -9.10 -11.75
CA HIS A 117 14.16 -8.96 -12.93
C HIS A 117 15.12 -7.77 -12.75
N ASP A 118 16.37 -7.87 -13.24
CA ASP A 118 17.35 -6.78 -13.09
C ASP A 118 16.85 -5.47 -13.73
N GLU A 119 16.32 -5.54 -14.96
CA GLU A 119 15.73 -4.39 -15.65
C GLU A 119 14.56 -3.77 -14.86
N THR A 120 13.79 -4.60 -14.14
CA THR A 120 12.70 -4.11 -13.27
C THR A 120 13.25 -3.26 -12.13
N SER A 121 14.36 -3.67 -11.53
CA SER A 121 15.00 -2.89 -10.45
C SER A 121 15.51 -1.53 -10.93
N GLU A 122 16.08 -1.48 -12.15
CA GLU A 122 16.51 -0.23 -12.78
C GLU A 122 15.30 0.67 -13.12
N ALA A 123 14.22 0.09 -13.66
CA ALA A 123 13.00 0.82 -13.98
C ALA A 123 12.33 1.38 -12.72
N VAL A 124 12.26 0.60 -11.61
CA VAL A 124 11.77 1.07 -10.31
C VAL A 124 12.55 2.29 -9.84
N SER A 125 13.88 2.26 -9.93
CA SER A 125 14.72 3.40 -9.56
C SER A 125 14.40 4.65 -10.39
N ALA A 126 14.25 4.51 -11.69
CA ALA A 126 13.90 5.62 -12.58
C ALA A 126 12.48 6.14 -12.34
N ILE A 127 11.51 5.26 -12.02
CA ILE A 127 10.14 5.65 -11.68
C ILE A 127 10.12 6.41 -10.36
N VAL A 128 10.86 5.97 -9.33
CA VAL A 128 10.97 6.70 -8.06
C VAL A 128 11.51 8.13 -8.31
N ASP A 129 12.45 8.30 -9.22
CA ASP A 129 12.97 9.63 -9.59
C ASP A 129 11.92 10.51 -10.28
N ILE A 130 11.07 9.98 -11.16
CA ILE A 130 10.00 10.78 -11.77
C ILE A 130 8.88 11.09 -10.78
N VAL A 131 8.54 10.16 -9.87
CA VAL A 131 7.56 10.39 -8.80
C VAL A 131 8.04 11.51 -7.86
N GLU A 132 9.32 11.48 -7.47
CA GLU A 132 9.89 12.53 -6.63
C GLU A 132 9.90 13.89 -7.34
N ARG A 133 10.31 13.95 -8.61
CA ARG A 133 10.28 15.20 -9.42
C ARG A 133 8.87 15.74 -9.58
N ALA A 134 7.86 14.89 -9.71
CA ALA A 134 6.46 15.27 -9.79
C ALA A 134 5.84 15.64 -8.44
N GLY A 135 6.58 15.49 -7.32
CA GLY A 135 6.11 15.80 -5.98
C GLY A 135 4.97 14.91 -5.48
N LYS A 136 4.87 13.67 -5.96
CA LYS A 136 3.75 12.79 -5.64
C LYS A 136 4.06 11.89 -4.43
N PRO A 137 3.10 11.68 -3.52
CA PRO A 137 3.21 10.65 -2.49
C PRO A 137 3.43 9.27 -3.11
N LEU A 138 4.32 8.49 -2.48
CA LEU A 138 4.71 7.16 -2.94
C LEU A 138 4.51 6.12 -1.84
N LEU A 139 3.85 5.02 -2.18
CA LEU A 139 3.85 3.80 -1.38
C LEU A 139 4.66 2.73 -2.11
N LEU A 140 5.62 2.12 -1.41
CA LEU A 140 6.39 0.97 -1.90
C LEU A 140 6.01 -0.27 -1.11
N ASP A 141 5.67 -1.34 -1.82
CA ASP A 141 5.35 -2.65 -1.25
C ASP A 141 6.04 -3.77 -2.04
N ALA A 142 6.13 -4.94 -1.46
CA ALA A 142 6.58 -6.17 -2.10
C ALA A 142 7.93 -6.01 -2.86
N ASP A 143 7.94 -6.27 -4.19
CA ASP A 143 9.17 -6.21 -4.98
C ASP A 143 9.70 -4.78 -5.15
N GLY A 144 8.84 -3.76 -5.02
CA GLY A 144 9.24 -2.35 -4.98
C GLY A 144 10.12 -2.04 -3.76
N LEU A 145 9.84 -2.64 -2.61
CA LEU A 145 10.68 -2.51 -1.40
C LEU A 145 12.08 -3.12 -1.60
N LYS A 146 12.14 -4.28 -2.27
CA LYS A 146 13.41 -4.97 -2.54
C LYS A 146 14.29 -4.16 -3.49
N ALA A 147 13.69 -3.58 -4.54
CA ALA A 147 14.40 -2.68 -5.44
C ALA A 147 14.85 -1.39 -4.73
N PHE A 148 14.03 -0.84 -3.84
CA PHE A 148 14.35 0.36 -3.05
C PHE A 148 15.46 0.13 -2.02
N ALA A 149 15.74 -1.09 -1.59
CA ALA A 149 16.83 -1.40 -0.64
C ALA A 149 18.21 -0.93 -1.15
N GLY A 150 18.40 -0.80 -2.46
CA GLY A 150 19.59 -0.21 -3.09
C GLY A 150 19.65 1.32 -3.04
N PHE A 151 18.57 2.00 -2.69
CA PHE A 151 18.50 3.46 -2.67
C PHE A 151 19.29 4.05 -1.49
N LYS A 152 20.26 4.92 -1.79
CA LYS A 152 21.16 5.50 -0.76
C LYS A 152 20.76 6.90 -0.31
N ARG A 153 19.63 7.43 -0.77
CA ARG A 153 19.18 8.79 -0.48
C ARG A 153 17.77 8.83 0.12
N LYS A 154 17.47 9.88 0.87
CA LYS A 154 16.11 10.18 1.33
C LYS A 154 15.32 10.81 0.19
N LEU A 155 14.05 10.42 0.05
CA LEU A 155 13.14 11.09 -0.86
C LEU A 155 12.57 12.36 -0.21
N LYS A 156 12.24 13.34 -1.05
CA LYS A 156 11.65 14.63 -0.64
C LYS A 156 10.12 14.61 -0.67
N VAL A 157 9.53 13.52 -1.14
CA VAL A 157 8.07 13.32 -1.19
C VAL A 157 7.62 12.46 -0.02
N PRO A 158 6.34 12.52 0.37
CA PRO A 158 5.76 11.59 1.32
C PRO A 158 5.98 10.14 0.86
N LEU A 159 6.60 9.34 1.72
CA LEU A 159 6.95 7.94 1.44
C LEU A 159 6.36 7.03 2.50
N ILE A 160 5.65 5.99 2.06
CA ILE A 160 5.20 4.88 2.92
C ILE A 160 5.86 3.60 2.43
N LEU A 161 6.39 2.83 3.36
CA LEU A 161 6.96 1.51 3.14
C LEU A 161 6.16 0.50 3.96
N THR A 162 5.71 -0.60 3.32
CA THR A 162 4.84 -1.61 3.94
C THR A 162 5.51 -2.98 4.06
N PRO A 163 6.72 -3.11 4.66
CA PRO A 163 7.42 -4.36 4.73
C PRO A 163 6.80 -5.34 5.72
N HIS A 164 6.80 -6.64 5.40
CA HIS A 164 6.80 -7.70 6.41
C HIS A 164 8.23 -7.91 6.93
N ALA A 165 8.44 -8.76 7.97
CA ALA A 165 9.74 -8.94 8.61
C ALA A 165 10.88 -9.34 7.64
N GLY A 166 10.58 -10.17 6.63
CA GLY A 166 11.56 -10.56 5.60
C GLY A 166 11.96 -9.39 4.70
N GLU A 167 10.98 -8.60 4.23
CA GLU A 167 11.22 -7.40 3.43
C GLU A 167 11.95 -6.31 4.22
N TYR A 168 11.62 -6.16 5.50
CA TYR A 168 12.34 -5.26 6.39
C TYR A 168 13.83 -5.63 6.51
N ALA A 169 14.13 -6.94 6.61
CA ALA A 169 15.52 -7.40 6.67
C ALA A 169 16.29 -7.08 5.36
N ILE A 170 15.63 -7.21 4.20
CA ILE A 170 16.22 -6.83 2.90
C ILE A 170 16.43 -5.32 2.85
N LEU A 171 15.41 -4.53 3.20
CA LEU A 171 15.45 -3.07 3.18
C LEU A 171 16.55 -2.48 4.07
N THR A 172 16.77 -3.08 5.24
CA THR A 172 17.68 -2.53 6.27
C THR A 172 19.03 -3.24 6.34
N GLY A 173 19.15 -4.43 5.75
CA GLY A 173 20.29 -5.33 5.92
C GLY A 173 20.34 -5.99 7.30
N ARG A 174 19.27 -5.92 8.11
CA ARG A 174 19.23 -6.41 9.49
C ARG A 174 17.93 -7.14 9.78
N LYS A 175 18.02 -8.25 10.51
CA LYS A 175 16.83 -8.94 11.05
C LYS A 175 16.23 -8.11 12.20
N LEU A 176 14.90 -8.15 12.29
CA LEU A 176 14.18 -7.57 13.42
C LEU A 176 14.48 -8.35 14.71
N PRO A 177 14.62 -7.67 15.85
CA PRO A 177 14.69 -8.34 17.16
C PRO A 177 13.34 -9.04 17.47
N GLU A 178 13.35 -9.98 18.41
CA GLU A 178 12.13 -10.71 18.81
C GLU A 178 11.22 -9.87 19.69
N ALA A 179 11.80 -9.16 20.68
CA ALA A 179 11.04 -8.37 21.64
C ALA A 179 10.35 -7.16 20.99
N LEU A 180 9.06 -6.97 21.28
CA LEU A 180 8.22 -5.91 20.71
C LEU A 180 8.82 -4.51 20.96
N SER A 181 9.30 -4.22 22.18
CA SER A 181 9.92 -2.94 22.52
C SER A 181 11.17 -2.62 21.67
N GLN A 182 11.96 -3.65 21.38
CA GLN A 182 13.12 -3.50 20.52
C GLN A 182 12.72 -3.32 19.06
N LYS A 183 11.67 -4.04 18.58
CA LYS A 183 11.10 -3.83 17.22
C LYS A 183 10.64 -2.39 17.06
N VAL A 184 9.89 -1.87 18.02
CA VAL A 184 9.43 -0.47 18.03
C VAL A 184 10.62 0.49 17.90
N THR A 185 11.65 0.30 18.70
CA THR A 185 12.85 1.14 18.65
C THR A 185 13.52 1.11 17.27
N GLU A 186 13.66 -0.07 16.68
CA GLU A 186 14.29 -0.23 15.37
C GLU A 186 13.42 0.34 14.23
N VAL A 187 12.09 0.14 14.28
CA VAL A 187 11.16 0.70 13.27
C VAL A 187 11.18 2.22 13.32
N ARG A 188 11.10 2.85 14.51
CA ARG A 188 11.20 4.30 14.67
C ARG A 188 12.51 4.86 14.12
N LYS A 189 13.64 4.25 14.47
CA LYS A 189 14.96 4.66 13.95
C LYS A 189 15.03 4.56 12.43
N THR A 190 14.48 3.49 11.86
CA THR A 190 14.50 3.26 10.41
C THR A 190 13.59 4.26 9.70
N ALA A 191 12.40 4.55 10.22
CA ALA A 191 11.48 5.55 9.69
C ALA A 191 12.14 6.95 9.65
N ALA A 192 12.73 7.39 10.77
CA ALA A 192 13.47 8.66 10.85
C ALA A 192 14.66 8.70 9.89
N LYS A 193 15.41 7.59 9.78
CA LYS A 193 16.57 7.48 8.89
C LYS A 193 16.18 7.60 7.43
N LEU A 194 15.07 6.96 7.02
CA LEU A 194 14.60 6.95 5.63
C LEU A 194 13.72 8.16 5.29
N ASN A 195 13.29 8.95 6.28
CA ASN A 195 12.29 10.01 6.14
C ASN A 195 11.00 9.44 5.52
N ALA A 196 10.50 8.34 6.10
CA ALA A 196 9.38 7.58 5.59
C ALA A 196 8.48 7.09 6.72
N VAL A 197 7.21 6.89 6.43
CA VAL A 197 6.34 6.07 7.29
C VAL A 197 6.66 4.61 7.03
N ILE A 198 6.91 3.84 8.08
CA ILE A 198 7.04 2.40 8.01
C ILE A 198 5.81 1.77 8.64
N LEU A 199 5.07 0.99 7.87
CA LEU A 199 4.03 0.09 8.32
C LEU A 199 4.62 -1.34 8.27
N LEU A 200 5.22 -1.76 9.39
CA LEU A 200 5.74 -3.12 9.52
C LEU A 200 4.60 -4.09 9.78
N LYS A 201 4.33 -4.94 8.79
CA LYS A 201 3.27 -5.97 8.85
C LYS A 201 3.68 -7.12 9.77
N GLY A 202 2.75 -7.58 10.63
CA GLY A 202 2.97 -8.70 11.54
C GLY A 202 1.71 -9.10 12.30
N HIS A 203 1.86 -9.96 13.32
CA HIS A 203 0.76 -10.26 14.25
C HIS A 203 0.26 -8.99 14.98
N VAL A 204 1.15 -8.08 15.25
CA VAL A 204 0.88 -6.69 15.63
C VAL A 204 1.62 -5.84 14.60
N ASP A 205 0.88 -5.00 13.85
CA ASP A 205 1.51 -4.07 12.95
C ASP A 205 2.11 -2.91 13.73
N LEU A 206 3.29 -2.45 13.30
CA LEU A 206 3.97 -1.29 13.86
C LEU A 206 4.00 -0.17 12.84
N ILE A 207 3.36 0.95 13.14
CA ILE A 207 3.31 2.10 12.22
C ILE A 207 4.08 3.26 12.85
N SER A 208 5.11 3.76 12.16
CA SER A 208 5.89 4.91 12.63
C SER A 208 6.44 5.77 11.50
N ASP A 209 6.50 7.09 11.73
CA ASP A 209 7.21 8.07 10.89
C ASP A 209 8.55 8.51 11.52
N GLY A 210 8.92 7.89 12.64
CA GLY A 210 10.08 8.24 13.45
C GLY A 210 9.73 8.97 14.73
N ASP A 211 8.78 9.89 14.68
CA ASP A 211 8.30 10.65 15.85
C ASP A 211 7.04 10.02 16.44
N ARG A 212 6.02 9.77 15.61
CA ARG A 212 4.76 9.12 15.98
C ARG A 212 4.91 7.60 15.90
N LEU A 213 4.14 6.90 16.73
CA LEU A 213 4.02 5.44 16.72
C LEU A 213 2.60 5.02 17.05
N LYS A 214 2.04 4.08 16.28
CA LYS A 214 0.84 3.33 16.64
C LYS A 214 1.02 1.84 16.42
N LEU A 215 0.32 1.05 17.22
CA LEU A 215 0.23 -0.40 17.09
C LEU A 215 -1.17 -0.76 16.57
N ASN A 216 -1.24 -1.63 15.58
CA ASN A 216 -2.50 -2.18 15.11
C ASN A 216 -2.64 -3.65 15.54
N PHE A 217 -3.77 -3.98 16.16
CA PHE A 217 -4.09 -5.32 16.67
C PHE A 217 -5.26 -5.96 15.93
N THR A 218 -5.86 -5.27 14.95
CA THR A 218 -6.91 -5.88 14.12
C THR A 218 -6.30 -6.89 13.16
N GLY A 219 -7.10 -7.84 12.76
CA GLY A 219 -6.67 -8.94 11.91
C GLY A 219 -6.49 -10.24 12.68
N ASN A 220 -6.47 -11.33 11.95
CA ASN A 220 -6.48 -12.69 12.49
C ASN A 220 -5.58 -13.62 11.66
N PRO A 221 -5.27 -14.82 12.15
CA PRO A 221 -4.41 -15.78 11.44
C PRO A 221 -4.92 -16.23 10.05
N GLY A 222 -6.23 -16.13 9.77
CA GLY A 222 -6.80 -16.42 8.45
C GLY A 222 -6.26 -15.49 7.36
N MET A 223 -5.78 -14.30 7.74
CA MET A 223 -5.19 -13.33 6.81
C MET A 223 -3.77 -13.70 6.34
N THR A 224 -3.20 -14.82 6.76
CA THR A 224 -1.87 -15.30 6.33
C THR A 224 -1.88 -15.91 4.93
N VAL A 225 -2.84 -15.55 4.10
CA VAL A 225 -2.97 -15.93 2.68
C VAL A 225 -2.37 -14.84 1.77
N GLY A 226 -2.00 -15.23 0.55
CA GLY A 226 -1.47 -14.26 -0.43
C GLY A 226 -2.49 -13.21 -0.82
N GLY A 227 -2.05 -11.95 -0.96
CA GLY A 227 -2.86 -10.85 -1.46
C GLY A 227 -3.42 -9.89 -0.40
N THR A 228 -3.47 -10.27 0.89
CA THR A 228 -3.98 -9.38 1.96
C THR A 228 -3.11 -8.15 2.17
N GLY A 229 -1.80 -8.26 1.92
CA GLY A 229 -0.88 -7.12 1.88
C GLY A 229 -1.13 -6.19 0.70
N ASP A 230 -1.50 -6.74 -0.46
CA ASP A 230 -1.87 -5.95 -1.63
C ASP A 230 -3.16 -5.15 -1.38
N VAL A 231 -4.15 -5.77 -0.71
CA VAL A 231 -5.38 -5.08 -0.26
C VAL A 231 -5.02 -3.91 0.66
N LEU A 232 -4.15 -4.13 1.66
CA LEU A 232 -3.65 -3.07 2.55
C LEU A 232 -3.02 -1.92 1.75
N SER A 233 -2.14 -2.24 0.80
CA SER A 233 -1.47 -1.22 -0.04
C SER A 233 -2.46 -0.42 -0.88
N GLY A 234 -3.56 -1.05 -1.32
CA GLY A 234 -4.66 -0.38 -2.01
C GLY A 234 -5.42 0.61 -1.11
N ILE A 235 -5.77 0.20 0.12
CA ILE A 235 -6.46 1.07 1.10
C ILE A 235 -5.59 2.27 1.44
N VAL A 236 -4.32 2.04 1.82
CA VAL A 236 -3.38 3.12 2.17
C VAL A 236 -3.12 4.04 0.98
N GLY A 237 -2.95 3.46 -0.23
CA GLY A 237 -2.79 4.21 -1.47
C GLY A 237 -3.98 5.12 -1.79
N ALA A 238 -5.21 4.66 -1.53
CA ALA A 238 -6.41 5.46 -1.70
C ALA A 238 -6.43 6.66 -0.75
N PHE A 239 -6.09 6.47 0.52
CA PHE A 239 -6.01 7.58 1.48
C PHE A 239 -4.91 8.59 1.11
N LEU A 240 -3.74 8.13 0.63
CA LEU A 240 -2.73 9.02 0.08
C LEU A 240 -3.25 9.82 -1.11
N ALA A 241 -3.98 9.18 -2.04
CA ALA A 241 -4.56 9.87 -3.19
C ALA A 241 -5.63 10.90 -2.78
N GLN A 242 -6.30 10.69 -1.66
CA GLN A 242 -7.25 11.63 -1.03
C GLN A 242 -6.56 12.72 -0.20
N LYS A 243 -5.21 12.80 -0.25
CA LYS A 243 -4.39 13.80 0.46
C LYS A 243 -4.50 13.69 1.99
N VAL A 244 -4.65 12.48 2.50
CA VAL A 244 -4.51 12.18 3.93
C VAL A 244 -3.03 12.22 4.31
N ASP A 245 -2.72 12.67 5.53
CA ASP A 245 -1.35 12.59 6.08
C ASP A 245 -0.82 11.15 5.97
N PRO A 246 0.43 10.92 5.55
CA PRO A 246 0.95 9.57 5.31
C PRO A 246 0.93 8.66 6.53
N PHE A 247 1.18 9.19 7.72
CA PHE A 247 1.11 8.41 8.95
C PHE A 247 -0.32 8.00 9.26
N GLU A 248 -1.27 8.95 9.19
CA GLU A 248 -2.69 8.69 9.42
C GLU A 248 -3.26 7.73 8.36
N ALA A 249 -2.84 7.86 7.10
CA ALA A 249 -3.22 6.94 6.02
C ALA A 249 -2.76 5.51 6.30
N ALA A 250 -1.52 5.33 6.78
CA ALA A 250 -0.98 4.03 7.13
C ALA A 250 -1.69 3.42 8.35
N VAL A 251 -1.98 4.23 9.38
CA VAL A 251 -2.68 3.78 10.60
C VAL A 251 -4.11 3.35 10.30
N ALA A 252 -4.88 4.22 9.63
CA ALA A 252 -6.26 3.91 9.28
C ALA A 252 -6.35 2.73 8.30
N GLY A 253 -5.41 2.68 7.32
CA GLY A 253 -5.36 1.57 6.37
C GLY A 253 -5.07 0.22 7.02
N ALA A 254 -4.14 0.18 7.99
CA ALA A 254 -3.85 -1.04 8.75
C ALA A 254 -5.08 -1.50 9.55
N PHE A 255 -5.75 -0.56 10.24
CA PHE A 255 -6.98 -0.87 10.98
C PHE A 255 -8.08 -1.40 10.07
N VAL A 256 -8.37 -0.72 8.97
CA VAL A 256 -9.44 -1.11 8.02
C VAL A 256 -9.16 -2.48 7.41
N ASN A 257 -7.91 -2.74 7.00
CA ASN A 257 -7.53 -4.03 6.43
C ASN A 257 -7.72 -5.18 7.43
N GLY A 258 -7.26 -4.98 8.67
CA GLY A 258 -7.38 -5.99 9.72
C GLY A 258 -8.83 -6.21 10.14
N ALA A 259 -9.61 -5.14 10.36
CA ALA A 259 -11.02 -5.22 10.72
C ALA A 259 -11.85 -5.88 9.62
N ALA A 260 -11.60 -5.57 8.33
CA ALA A 260 -12.23 -6.27 7.22
C ALA A 260 -11.93 -7.77 7.27
N GLY A 261 -10.67 -8.15 7.57
CA GLY A 261 -10.30 -9.55 7.77
C GLY A 261 -11.00 -10.21 8.95
N ASP A 262 -11.24 -9.48 10.05
CA ASP A 262 -11.95 -9.99 11.22
C ASP A 262 -13.42 -10.25 10.90
N PHE A 263 -14.10 -9.39 10.15
CA PHE A 263 -15.46 -9.62 9.66
C PHE A 263 -15.53 -10.86 8.76
N VAL A 264 -14.61 -10.99 7.80
CA VAL A 264 -14.55 -12.17 6.94
C VAL A 264 -14.35 -13.45 7.77
N PHE A 265 -13.45 -13.40 8.76
CA PHE A 265 -13.19 -14.56 9.62
C PHE A 265 -14.42 -14.97 10.43
N GLN A 266 -15.19 -13.99 10.93
CA GLN A 266 -16.45 -14.27 11.62
C GLN A 266 -17.49 -14.92 10.70
N GLU A 267 -17.52 -14.55 9.42
CA GLU A 267 -18.49 -15.06 8.45
C GLU A 267 -18.14 -16.44 7.90
N ILE A 268 -16.88 -16.66 7.47
CA ILE A 268 -16.46 -17.86 6.74
C ILE A 268 -15.30 -18.63 7.41
N GLY A 269 -14.75 -18.12 8.52
CA GLY A 269 -13.65 -18.76 9.24
C GLY A 269 -12.29 -18.62 8.53
N PRO A 270 -11.34 -19.56 8.82
CA PRO A 270 -9.94 -19.42 8.39
C PRO A 270 -9.69 -19.74 6.90
N HIS A 271 -10.71 -20.10 6.13
CA HIS A 271 -10.60 -20.45 4.71
C HIS A 271 -10.82 -19.25 3.78
N MET A 272 -10.60 -18.05 4.31
CA MET A 272 -10.73 -16.77 3.59
C MET A 272 -9.62 -16.58 2.55
N VAL A 273 -9.91 -15.75 1.55
CA VAL A 273 -8.94 -15.29 0.55
C VAL A 273 -8.96 -13.76 0.47
N ALA A 274 -7.92 -13.16 -0.14
CA ALA A 274 -7.77 -11.70 -0.17
C ALA A 274 -8.96 -10.94 -0.80
N SER A 275 -9.61 -11.52 -1.80
CA SER A 275 -10.79 -10.92 -2.42
C SER A 275 -11.99 -10.75 -1.48
N ASP A 276 -12.08 -11.57 -0.44
CA ASP A 276 -13.18 -11.47 0.52
C ASP A 276 -13.06 -10.17 1.33
N LEU A 277 -11.84 -9.76 1.71
CA LEU A 277 -11.59 -8.53 2.44
C LEU A 277 -12.06 -7.29 1.69
N ILE A 278 -11.90 -7.27 0.36
CA ILE A 278 -12.23 -6.12 -0.49
C ILE A 278 -13.71 -5.74 -0.36
N ASN A 279 -14.59 -6.73 -0.21
CA ASN A 279 -16.01 -6.52 -0.06
C ASN A 279 -16.39 -5.91 1.31
N TRP A 280 -15.59 -6.12 2.34
CA TRP A 280 -15.83 -5.60 3.68
C TRP A 280 -15.22 -4.22 3.92
N ILE A 281 -14.30 -3.74 3.06
CA ILE A 281 -13.72 -2.40 3.19
C ILE A 281 -14.78 -1.30 3.35
N PRO A 282 -15.83 -1.21 2.50
CA PRO A 282 -16.85 -0.17 2.64
C PRO A 282 -17.64 -0.29 3.94
N HIS A 283 -17.86 -1.52 4.45
CA HIS A 283 -18.55 -1.73 5.72
C HIS A 283 -17.74 -1.11 6.87
N VAL A 284 -16.46 -1.45 6.98
CA VAL A 284 -15.57 -0.91 8.02
C VAL A 284 -15.45 0.62 7.94
N LEU A 285 -15.37 1.19 6.72
CA LEU A 285 -15.27 2.64 6.53
C LEU A 285 -16.54 3.39 6.96
N ASN A 286 -17.72 2.80 6.75
CA ASN A 286 -18.99 3.40 7.13
C ASN A 286 -19.34 3.16 8.60
N ASN A 287 -18.89 2.07 9.18
CA ASN A 287 -19.21 1.64 10.54
C ASN A 287 -17.95 1.20 11.31
N PRO A 288 -16.97 2.08 11.50
CA PRO A 288 -15.69 1.67 12.10
C PRO A 288 -15.78 1.31 13.59
N MET A 289 -16.95 1.54 14.20
CA MET A 289 -17.22 1.22 15.61
C MET A 289 -17.82 -0.17 15.81
N ASP A 290 -18.24 -0.86 14.73
CA ASP A 290 -18.82 -2.21 14.82
C ASP A 290 -17.70 -3.25 15.03
#